data_5f4c8ee588e0a4bedaae1511112a3e8d
#
_entry.id   5f4c8ee588e0a4bedaae1511112a3e8d
#
_cell.length_a   1.000
_cell.length_b   1.000
_cell.length_c   1.000
_cell.angle_alpha   90.00
_cell.angle_beta   90.00
_cell.angle_gamma   90.00
#
_symmetry.space_group_name_H-M   'P 1'
#
loop_
_entity.id
_entity.type
_entity.pdbx_description
1 polymer ?
#
loop_
_entity_poly.entity_id
_entity_poly.type
_entity_poly.pdbx_seq_one_letter_code
_entity_poly.pdbx_strand_id
1 'polypeptide(L)'
;GVGIVGEGVIGQAVAAIAKNGFGMEPVFLDHEFVSDKVRASNTFVSMDKLLAMSDVITLHCPLLPSTRGMFGIDEFRKMKETALIINTARGGLIEDAALAQSLEEGLIGGAAIDVLALEPPADDHPYFNLLERPNFILTPHVAWASREAMQTLCDQLIDNIENFVRGAPSNVVGVF
;
A
#
# COMPACT_ATOMS: atom_id res chain seq x y z
N GLY A 1 -6.40 4.35 -15.13
CA GLY A 1 -7.06 3.70 -14.00
C GLY A 1 -6.13 3.49 -12.82
N VAL A 2 -6.69 3.28 -11.63
CA VAL A 2 -5.92 2.98 -10.41
C VAL A 2 -6.25 1.57 -9.92
N GLY A 3 -5.23 0.73 -9.77
CA GLY A 3 -5.28 -0.59 -9.15
C GLY A 3 -5.03 -0.48 -7.64
N ILE A 4 -5.92 -1.04 -6.83
CA ILE A 4 -5.86 -0.95 -5.38
C ILE A 4 -5.74 -2.36 -4.80
N VAL A 5 -4.69 -2.60 -4.04
CA VAL A 5 -4.47 -3.88 -3.36
C VAL A 5 -4.82 -3.73 -1.89
N GLY A 6 -5.99 -4.24 -1.52
CA GLY A 6 -6.58 -4.12 -0.20
C GLY A 6 -7.76 -3.13 -0.16
N GLU A 7 -8.94 -3.66 0.17
CA GLU A 7 -10.23 -2.94 0.18
C GLU A 7 -10.65 -2.46 1.58
N GLY A 8 -9.69 -2.36 2.49
CA GLY A 8 -9.90 -1.82 3.83
C GLY A 8 -10.28 -0.33 3.82
N VAL A 9 -10.36 0.28 5.00
CA VAL A 9 -10.74 1.70 5.16
C VAL A 9 -9.88 2.63 4.31
N ILE A 10 -8.55 2.40 4.28
CA ILE A 10 -7.61 3.24 3.52
C ILE A 10 -7.81 3.02 2.01
N GLY A 11 -7.85 1.77 1.54
CA GLY A 11 -8.02 1.47 0.13
C GLY A 11 -9.32 2.04 -0.45
N GLN A 12 -10.42 1.95 0.28
CA GLN A 12 -11.70 2.55 -0.13
C GLN A 12 -11.65 4.09 -0.15
N ALA A 13 -10.97 4.72 0.82
CA ALA A 13 -10.78 6.17 0.83
C ALA A 13 -9.94 6.63 -0.37
N VAL A 14 -8.86 5.90 -0.68
CA VAL A 14 -8.02 6.17 -1.86
C VAL A 14 -8.81 6.00 -3.15
N ALA A 15 -9.65 4.95 -3.26
CA ALA A 15 -10.54 4.77 -4.41
C ALA A 15 -11.49 5.97 -4.61
N ALA A 16 -12.09 6.45 -3.52
CA ALA A 16 -12.96 7.62 -3.57
C ALA A 16 -12.23 8.89 -4.00
N ILE A 17 -11.02 9.13 -3.50
CA ILE A 17 -10.18 10.26 -3.88
C ILE A 17 -9.77 10.15 -5.36
N ALA A 18 -9.30 8.97 -5.79
CA ALA A 18 -8.91 8.73 -7.17
C ALA A 18 -10.06 9.01 -8.15
N LYS A 19 -11.25 8.52 -7.84
CA LYS A 19 -12.44 8.73 -8.67
C LYS A 19 -12.90 10.18 -8.68
N ASN A 20 -13.11 10.77 -7.53
CA ASN A 20 -13.75 12.08 -7.40
C ASN A 20 -12.77 13.25 -7.59
N GLY A 21 -11.51 13.08 -7.21
CA GLY A 21 -10.48 14.12 -7.31
C GLY A 21 -9.71 14.11 -8.62
N PHE A 22 -9.46 12.92 -9.17
CA PHE A 22 -8.61 12.73 -10.35
C PHE A 22 -9.35 12.17 -11.57
N GLY A 23 -10.63 11.81 -11.45
CA GLY A 23 -11.39 11.18 -12.52
C GLY A 23 -10.85 9.80 -12.95
N MET A 24 -10.13 9.12 -12.06
CA MET A 24 -9.58 7.79 -12.32
C MET A 24 -10.62 6.70 -12.02
N GLU A 25 -10.59 5.61 -12.79
CA GLU A 25 -11.42 4.44 -12.49
C GLU A 25 -10.68 3.50 -11.54
N PRO A 26 -11.18 3.33 -10.28
CA PRO A 26 -10.58 2.42 -9.33
C PRO A 26 -11.02 0.97 -9.60
N VAL A 27 -10.06 0.05 -9.51
CA VAL A 27 -10.29 -1.40 -9.48
C VAL A 27 -9.51 -2.02 -8.33
N PHE A 28 -10.10 -3.01 -7.67
CA PHE A 28 -9.48 -3.71 -6.55
C PHE A 28 -8.97 -5.08 -6.96
N LEU A 29 -7.88 -5.50 -6.32
CA LEU A 29 -7.43 -6.88 -6.43
C LEU A 29 -8.45 -7.80 -5.77
N ASP A 30 -8.91 -8.82 -6.51
CA ASP A 30 -9.84 -9.82 -6.00
C ASP A 30 -9.14 -10.85 -5.09
N HIS A 31 -9.82 -11.24 -4.01
CA HIS A 31 -9.40 -12.31 -3.13
C HIS A 31 -10.63 -12.92 -2.40
N GLU A 32 -10.46 -14.10 -1.82
CA GLU A 32 -11.54 -14.89 -1.23
C GLU A 32 -12.24 -14.26 -0.01
N PHE A 33 -11.56 -13.35 0.71
CA PHE A 33 -12.09 -12.73 1.92
C PHE A 33 -12.87 -11.43 1.69
N VAL A 34 -13.06 -11.00 0.43
CA VAL A 34 -13.85 -9.79 0.13
C VAL A 34 -15.31 -10.02 0.49
N SER A 35 -15.85 -9.19 1.38
CA SER A 35 -17.25 -9.29 1.77
C SER A 35 -18.22 -8.94 0.63
N ASP A 36 -19.39 -9.56 0.59
CA ASP A 36 -20.41 -9.30 -0.45
C ASP A 36 -20.80 -7.83 -0.53
N LYS A 37 -20.88 -7.15 0.61
CA LYS A 37 -21.20 -5.72 0.69
C LYS A 37 -20.17 -4.87 -0.05
N VAL A 38 -18.89 -5.15 0.16
CA VAL A 38 -17.79 -4.40 -0.48
C VAL A 38 -17.71 -4.75 -1.97
N ARG A 39 -17.91 -6.03 -2.29
CA ARG A 39 -17.95 -6.53 -3.67
C ARG A 39 -19.06 -5.90 -4.51
N ALA A 40 -20.23 -5.70 -3.92
CA ALA A 40 -21.38 -5.09 -4.61
C ALA A 40 -21.16 -3.61 -4.99
N SER A 41 -20.25 -2.92 -4.31
CA SER A 41 -20.02 -1.48 -4.49
C SER A 41 -18.75 -1.14 -5.27
N ASN A 42 -17.93 -2.15 -5.62
CA ASN A 42 -16.62 -1.94 -6.22
C ASN A 42 -16.36 -2.95 -7.34
N THR A 43 -15.44 -2.60 -8.24
CA THR A 43 -14.96 -3.51 -9.30
C THR A 43 -13.75 -4.28 -8.82
N PHE A 44 -13.82 -5.61 -8.85
CA PHE A 44 -12.72 -6.51 -8.50
C PHE A 44 -12.19 -7.22 -9.74
N VAL A 45 -10.87 -7.38 -9.81
CA VAL A 45 -10.17 -8.01 -10.93
C VAL A 45 -9.05 -8.92 -10.44
N SER A 46 -8.64 -9.88 -11.28
CA SER A 46 -7.46 -10.71 -11.01
C SER A 46 -6.17 -9.88 -10.99
N MET A 47 -5.10 -10.41 -10.38
CA MET A 47 -3.78 -9.77 -10.35
C MET A 47 -3.31 -9.41 -11.77
N ASP A 48 -3.32 -10.35 -12.71
CA ASP A 48 -2.86 -10.10 -14.09
C ASP A 48 -3.64 -8.95 -14.76
N LYS A 49 -4.95 -8.89 -14.54
CA LYS A 49 -5.77 -7.81 -15.08
C LYS A 49 -5.49 -6.49 -14.41
N LEU A 50 -5.29 -6.47 -13.07
CA LEU A 50 -4.94 -5.27 -12.32
C LEU A 50 -3.61 -4.70 -12.80
N LEU A 51 -2.58 -5.55 -12.96
CA LEU A 51 -1.26 -5.16 -13.44
C LEU A 51 -1.33 -4.55 -14.85
N ALA A 52 -2.01 -5.24 -15.78
CA ALA A 52 -2.05 -4.83 -17.19
C ALA A 52 -2.84 -3.54 -17.45
N MET A 53 -3.87 -3.24 -16.63
CA MET A 53 -4.76 -2.11 -16.92
C MET A 53 -4.46 -0.85 -16.12
N SER A 54 -3.74 -0.95 -15.01
CA SER A 54 -3.52 0.17 -14.10
C SER A 54 -2.42 1.11 -14.56
N ASP A 55 -2.66 2.42 -14.42
CA ASP A 55 -1.64 3.46 -14.61
C ASP A 55 -0.94 3.78 -13.27
N VAL A 56 -1.65 3.55 -12.16
CA VAL A 56 -1.12 3.61 -10.79
C VAL A 56 -1.59 2.37 -10.04
N ILE A 57 -0.67 1.71 -9.33
CA ILE A 57 -1.00 0.64 -8.39
C ILE A 57 -0.63 1.11 -6.99
N THR A 58 -1.55 0.97 -6.02
CA THR A 58 -1.32 1.39 -4.64
C THR A 58 -1.68 0.27 -3.66
N LEU A 59 -0.78 0.06 -2.67
CA LEU A 59 -0.86 -1.07 -1.75
C LEU A 59 -1.43 -0.63 -0.40
N HIS A 60 -2.48 -1.33 0.06
CA HIS A 60 -3.19 -1.08 1.31
C HIS A 60 -3.60 -2.37 2.02
N CYS A 61 -2.94 -3.48 1.70
CA CYS A 61 -3.17 -4.77 2.33
C CYS A 61 -2.17 -5.04 3.46
N PRO A 62 -2.48 -5.93 4.42
CA PRO A 62 -1.55 -6.36 5.44
C PRO A 62 -0.43 -7.24 4.85
N LEU A 63 0.71 -7.28 5.53
CA LEU A 63 1.78 -8.25 5.24
C LEU A 63 1.45 -9.57 5.93
N LEU A 64 1.09 -10.55 5.14
CA LEU A 64 0.79 -11.93 5.55
C LEU A 64 1.72 -12.89 4.81
N PRO A 65 1.81 -14.17 5.20
CA PRO A 65 2.53 -15.16 4.40
C PRO A 65 2.09 -15.21 2.93
N SER A 66 0.80 -15.00 2.66
CA SER A 66 0.22 -14.98 1.31
C SER A 66 0.44 -13.71 0.52
N THR A 67 0.79 -12.59 1.17
CA THR A 67 1.03 -11.29 0.50
C THR A 67 2.50 -10.89 0.50
N ARG A 68 3.36 -11.64 1.19
CA ARG A 68 4.80 -11.40 1.20
C ARG A 68 5.39 -11.58 -0.19
N GLY A 69 6.13 -10.56 -0.66
CA GLY A 69 6.76 -10.58 -1.98
C GLY A 69 5.78 -10.68 -3.13
N MET A 70 4.52 -10.25 -2.94
CA MET A 70 3.50 -10.35 -3.99
C MET A 70 3.77 -9.49 -5.21
N PHE A 71 4.72 -8.56 -5.11
CA PHE A 71 5.27 -7.80 -6.23
C PHE A 71 6.75 -8.14 -6.39
N GLY A 72 7.02 -9.10 -7.25
CA GLY A 72 8.35 -9.48 -7.74
C GLY A 72 8.57 -9.02 -9.18
N ILE A 73 9.67 -9.46 -9.77
CA ILE A 73 10.06 -9.04 -11.13
C ILE A 73 9.03 -9.44 -12.20
N ASP A 74 8.33 -10.57 -12.02
CA ASP A 74 7.34 -11.05 -12.97
C ASP A 74 6.06 -10.20 -12.93
N GLU A 75 5.68 -9.66 -11.77
CA GLU A 75 4.57 -8.72 -11.65
C GLU A 75 4.94 -7.38 -12.30
N PHE A 76 6.15 -6.87 -12.09
CA PHE A 76 6.61 -5.63 -12.75
C PHE A 76 6.64 -5.75 -14.27
N ARG A 77 7.02 -6.91 -14.83
CA ARG A 77 6.98 -7.16 -16.27
C ARG A 77 5.59 -7.16 -16.88
N LYS A 78 4.55 -7.38 -16.07
CA LYS A 78 3.14 -7.35 -16.52
C LYS A 78 2.49 -5.98 -16.39
N MET A 79 3.14 -5.05 -15.68
CA MET A 79 2.67 -3.66 -15.56
C MET A 79 2.90 -2.89 -16.86
N LYS A 80 2.24 -1.76 -16.98
CA LYS A 80 2.55 -0.81 -18.07
C LYS A 80 3.92 -0.17 -17.81
N GLU A 81 4.71 0.04 -18.84
CA GLU A 81 6.01 0.74 -18.74
C GLU A 81 5.89 2.16 -18.16
N THR A 82 4.72 2.77 -18.26
CA THR A 82 4.40 4.08 -17.69
C THR A 82 3.76 4.02 -16.30
N ALA A 83 3.46 2.82 -15.79
CA ALA A 83 2.74 2.67 -14.52
C ALA A 83 3.60 3.07 -13.32
N LEU A 84 2.93 3.58 -12.30
CA LEU A 84 3.52 3.90 -11.01
C LEU A 84 3.08 2.88 -9.95
N ILE A 85 3.99 2.51 -9.05
CA ILE A 85 3.64 1.74 -7.85
C ILE A 85 3.84 2.57 -6.59
N ILE A 86 2.88 2.52 -5.66
CA ILE A 86 2.91 3.26 -4.41
C ILE A 86 2.73 2.27 -3.25
N ASN A 87 3.67 2.26 -2.31
CA ASN A 87 3.59 1.42 -1.11
C ASN A 87 3.75 2.25 0.16
N THR A 88 2.63 2.49 0.83
CA THR A 88 2.55 3.09 2.16
C THR A 88 1.99 2.09 3.19
N ALA A 89 1.96 0.81 2.85
CA ALA A 89 1.40 -0.25 3.69
C ALA A 89 2.48 -0.99 4.49
N ARG A 90 3.20 -1.92 3.85
CA ARG A 90 4.28 -2.71 4.47
C ARG A 90 5.36 -3.03 3.44
N GLY A 91 6.63 -2.89 3.82
CA GLY A 91 7.77 -3.08 2.90
C GLY A 91 7.84 -4.46 2.28
N GLY A 92 7.64 -5.51 3.07
CA GLY A 92 7.71 -6.88 2.59
C GLY A 92 6.63 -7.33 1.58
N LEU A 93 5.73 -6.44 1.13
CA LEU A 93 4.80 -6.69 0.02
C LEU A 93 5.50 -6.66 -1.34
N ILE A 94 6.59 -5.91 -1.44
CA ILE A 94 7.41 -5.77 -2.64
C ILE A 94 8.76 -6.43 -2.37
N GLU A 95 9.31 -7.12 -3.35
CA GLU A 95 10.69 -7.57 -3.33
C GLU A 95 11.61 -6.39 -3.70
N ASP A 96 12.39 -5.89 -2.73
CA ASP A 96 13.19 -4.67 -2.88
C ASP A 96 14.14 -4.72 -4.08
N ALA A 97 14.83 -5.87 -4.29
CA ALA A 97 15.72 -6.06 -5.42
C ALA A 97 14.98 -6.06 -6.77
N ALA A 98 13.77 -6.65 -6.81
CA ALA A 98 12.94 -6.67 -8.01
C ALA A 98 12.45 -5.27 -8.39
N LEU A 99 12.07 -4.45 -7.41
CA LEU A 99 11.69 -3.07 -7.67
C LEU A 99 12.88 -2.25 -8.19
N ALA A 100 14.05 -2.39 -7.56
CA ALA A 100 15.25 -1.70 -8.02
C ALA A 100 15.57 -2.06 -9.47
N GLN A 101 15.60 -3.35 -9.79
CA GLN A 101 15.82 -3.86 -11.15
C GLN A 101 14.76 -3.32 -12.11
N SER A 102 13.48 -3.31 -11.73
CA SER A 102 12.39 -2.87 -12.61
C SER A 102 12.50 -1.40 -13.00
N LEU A 103 12.95 -0.55 -12.07
CA LEU A 103 13.21 0.86 -12.34
C LEU A 103 14.48 1.09 -13.19
N GLU A 104 15.51 0.29 -12.97
CA GLU A 104 16.76 0.33 -13.75
C GLU A 104 16.53 -0.10 -15.20
N GLU A 105 15.77 -1.16 -15.42
CA GLU A 105 15.40 -1.69 -16.72
C GLU A 105 14.27 -0.93 -17.41
N GLY A 106 13.60 0.01 -16.72
CA GLY A 106 12.47 0.78 -17.27
C GLY A 106 11.21 -0.04 -17.47
N LEU A 107 11.01 -1.12 -16.70
CA LEU A 107 9.80 -1.95 -16.77
C LEU A 107 8.57 -1.22 -16.26
N ILE A 108 8.75 -0.23 -15.38
CA ILE A 108 7.68 0.64 -14.85
C ILE A 108 8.13 2.10 -14.87
N GLY A 109 7.17 3.02 -14.86
CA GLY A 109 7.40 4.46 -14.94
C GLY A 109 7.99 5.06 -13.67
N GLY A 110 7.69 4.50 -12.49
CA GLY A 110 8.22 5.01 -11.23
C GLY A 110 7.65 4.32 -10.00
N ALA A 111 8.21 4.67 -8.84
CA ALA A 111 7.76 4.14 -7.55
C ALA A 111 7.82 5.19 -6.43
N ALA A 112 6.86 5.11 -5.47
CA ALA A 112 6.88 5.85 -4.23
C ALA A 112 6.73 4.89 -3.05
N ILE A 113 7.74 4.84 -2.20
CA ILE A 113 7.87 3.87 -1.10
C ILE A 113 8.02 4.61 0.22
N ASP A 114 7.15 4.32 1.18
CA ASP A 114 7.22 4.87 2.54
C ASP A 114 7.68 3.84 3.57
N VAL A 115 7.74 2.57 3.20
CA VAL A 115 7.95 1.44 4.10
C VAL A 115 8.97 0.46 3.55
N LEU A 116 9.84 -0.08 4.42
CA LEU A 116 10.85 -1.07 4.07
C LEU A 116 10.62 -2.38 4.82
N ALA A 117 11.16 -3.48 4.31
CA ALA A 117 11.05 -4.78 4.95
C ALA A 117 11.80 -4.83 6.30
N LEU A 118 12.90 -4.08 6.39
CA LEU A 118 13.67 -3.85 7.62
C LEU A 118 13.82 -2.33 7.83
N GLU A 119 13.46 -1.85 9.01
CA GLU A 119 13.55 -0.43 9.40
C GLU A 119 14.28 -0.29 10.74
N PRO A 120 15.41 0.45 10.80
CA PRO A 120 16.07 1.13 9.69
C PRO A 120 16.73 0.16 8.69
N PRO A 121 16.84 0.54 7.41
CA PRO A 121 17.49 -0.29 6.40
C PRO A 121 19.00 -0.39 6.62
N ALA A 122 19.63 -1.46 6.10
CA ALA A 122 21.07 -1.58 6.04
C ALA A 122 21.69 -0.57 5.05
N ASP A 123 22.96 -0.20 5.26
CA ASP A 123 23.64 0.82 4.44
C ASP A 123 23.77 0.45 2.95
N ASP A 124 23.68 -0.84 2.62
CA ASP A 124 23.73 -1.38 1.26
C ASP A 124 22.36 -1.64 0.64
N HIS A 125 21.30 -1.09 1.23
CA HIS A 125 19.93 -1.32 0.75
C HIS A 125 19.78 -0.86 -0.71
N PRO A 126 19.18 -1.69 -1.62
CA PRO A 126 19.14 -1.41 -3.05
C PRO A 126 18.47 -0.09 -3.42
N TYR A 127 17.53 0.38 -2.62
CA TYR A 127 16.84 1.65 -2.86
C TYR A 127 17.73 2.89 -2.70
N PHE A 128 18.85 2.79 -2.00
CA PHE A 128 19.78 3.93 -1.88
C PHE A 128 20.45 4.29 -3.20
N ASN A 129 20.62 3.34 -4.10
CA ASN A 129 21.11 3.59 -5.45
C ASN A 129 20.09 4.31 -6.36
N LEU A 130 18.82 4.38 -5.91
CA LEU A 130 17.73 4.97 -6.67
C LEU A 130 17.39 6.41 -6.24
N LEU A 131 17.95 6.90 -5.13
CA LEU A 131 17.54 8.16 -4.50
C LEU A 131 17.69 9.39 -5.40
N GLU A 132 18.63 9.37 -6.34
CA GLU A 132 18.84 10.46 -7.30
C GLU A 132 17.97 10.34 -8.57
N ARG A 133 17.20 9.25 -8.70
CA ARG A 133 16.33 9.06 -9.86
C ARG A 133 15.06 9.91 -9.73
N PRO A 134 14.66 10.63 -10.78
CA PRO A 134 13.49 11.51 -10.74
C PRO A 134 12.15 10.75 -10.63
N ASN A 135 12.18 9.43 -10.90
CA ASN A 135 11.02 8.56 -10.87
C ASN A 135 10.97 7.64 -9.64
N PHE A 136 11.76 7.93 -8.60
CA PHE A 136 11.75 7.20 -7.34
C PHE A 136 11.65 8.13 -6.13
N ILE A 137 10.71 7.85 -5.24
CA ILE A 137 10.52 8.58 -3.98
C ILE A 137 10.61 7.57 -2.84
N LEU A 138 11.48 7.86 -1.87
CA LEU A 138 11.58 7.11 -0.61
C LEU A 138 11.33 8.05 0.56
N THR A 139 10.43 7.69 1.47
CA THR A 139 10.12 8.44 2.68
C THR A 139 10.27 7.56 3.92
N PRO A 140 10.59 8.12 5.12
CA PRO A 140 10.96 7.33 6.29
C PRO A 140 9.74 6.92 7.14
N HIS A 141 8.79 6.20 6.55
CA HIS A 141 7.58 5.66 7.20
C HIS A 141 6.74 6.76 7.87
N VAL A 142 6.44 7.82 7.11
CA VAL A 142 5.75 9.03 7.60
C VAL A 142 4.41 9.30 6.91
N ALA A 143 3.92 8.41 6.06
CA ALA A 143 2.64 8.59 5.36
C ALA A 143 1.43 8.76 6.32
N TRP A 144 1.57 8.32 7.57
CA TRP A 144 0.58 8.47 8.64
C TRP A 144 0.73 9.80 9.42
N ALA A 145 1.86 10.49 9.32
CA ALA A 145 2.31 11.51 10.27
C ALA A 145 1.80 12.92 9.93
N SER A 146 0.55 13.08 9.48
CA SER A 146 -0.06 14.41 9.47
C SER A 146 -0.31 14.88 10.91
N ARG A 147 -0.33 16.19 11.12
CA ARG A 147 -0.57 16.77 12.46
C ARG A 147 -1.88 16.27 13.06
N GLU A 148 -2.93 16.20 12.24
CA GLU A 148 -4.27 15.76 12.63
C GLU A 148 -4.29 14.25 12.95
N ALA A 149 -3.61 13.43 12.15
CA ALA A 149 -3.53 11.99 12.38
C ALA A 149 -2.74 11.68 13.66
N MET A 150 -1.62 12.37 13.90
CA MET A 150 -0.85 12.23 15.14
C MET A 150 -1.67 12.62 16.37
N GLN A 151 -2.44 13.74 16.31
CA GLN A 151 -3.29 14.15 17.42
C GLN A 151 -4.38 13.11 17.68
N THR A 152 -5.06 12.65 16.63
CA THR A 152 -6.10 11.61 16.74
C THR A 152 -5.55 10.33 17.37
N LEU A 153 -4.35 9.91 16.99
CA LEU A 153 -3.70 8.73 17.56
C LEU A 153 -3.41 8.90 19.05
N CYS A 154 -2.91 10.07 19.46
CA CYS A 154 -2.66 10.38 20.88
C CYS A 154 -3.96 10.39 21.68
N ASP A 155 -5.02 11.01 21.17
CA ASP A 155 -6.32 11.06 21.82
C ASP A 155 -6.92 9.66 21.99
N GLN A 156 -6.85 8.82 20.96
CA GLN A 156 -7.27 7.40 21.03
C GLN A 156 -6.47 6.61 22.05
N LEU A 157 -5.17 6.84 22.18
CA LEU A 157 -4.36 6.17 23.20
C LEU A 157 -4.83 6.54 24.61
N ILE A 158 -5.08 7.83 24.85
CA ILE A 158 -5.59 8.32 26.14
C ILE A 158 -6.95 7.68 26.44
N ASP A 159 -7.89 7.72 25.50
CA ASP A 159 -9.22 7.13 25.61
C ASP A 159 -9.15 5.63 25.93
N ASN A 160 -8.26 4.89 25.26
CA ASN A 160 -8.07 3.46 25.47
C ASN A 160 -7.57 3.16 26.91
N ILE A 161 -6.62 3.96 27.41
CA ILE A 161 -6.12 3.83 28.79
C ILE A 161 -7.23 4.13 29.80
N GLU A 162 -7.95 5.23 29.62
CA GLU A 162 -9.05 5.60 30.51
C GLU A 162 -10.16 4.56 30.53
N ASN A 163 -10.56 4.05 29.37
CA ASN A 163 -11.58 3.02 29.26
C ASN A 163 -11.14 1.70 29.89
N PHE A 164 -9.86 1.34 29.74
CA PHE A 164 -9.31 0.18 30.41
C PHE A 164 -9.38 0.31 31.94
N VAL A 165 -8.98 1.47 32.48
CA VAL A 165 -9.04 1.75 33.94
C VAL A 165 -10.48 1.72 34.45
N ARG A 166 -11.45 2.19 33.67
CA ARG A 166 -12.89 2.15 34.01
C ARG A 166 -13.53 0.74 33.91
N GLY A 167 -12.77 -0.27 33.45
CA GLY A 167 -13.27 -1.63 33.28
C GLY A 167 -14.13 -1.84 32.01
N ALA A 168 -14.09 -0.87 31.07
CA ALA A 168 -14.81 -0.91 29.81
C ALA A 168 -13.85 -0.72 28.62
N PRO A 169 -12.89 -1.66 28.39
CA PRO A 169 -11.87 -1.50 27.36
C PRO A 169 -12.48 -1.32 25.96
N SER A 170 -11.94 -0.39 25.20
CA SER A 170 -12.31 -0.12 23.80
C SER A 170 -11.16 -0.48 22.84
N ASN A 171 -11.47 -0.66 21.57
CA ASN A 171 -10.52 -1.00 20.51
C ASN A 171 -9.67 -2.25 20.83
N VAL A 172 -10.27 -3.21 21.51
CA VAL A 172 -9.60 -4.47 21.89
C VAL A 172 -9.32 -5.27 20.62
N VAL A 173 -8.05 -5.60 20.41
CA VAL A 173 -7.64 -6.54 19.35
C VAL A 173 -7.86 -7.94 19.86
N GLY A 174 -8.74 -8.71 19.23
CA GLY A 174 -8.99 -10.10 19.60
C GLY A 174 -7.74 -10.95 19.35
N VAL A 175 -7.50 -11.92 20.27
CA VAL A 175 -6.57 -13.01 19.98
C VAL A 175 -7.35 -13.98 19.08
N PHE A 176 -6.98 -14.05 17.80
CA PHE A 176 -7.55 -14.98 16.83
C PHE A 176 -6.80 -16.29 16.86
#